data_4feaf3bc33c9689433bc2bd13d65edf8
#
_entry.id   4feaf3bc33c9689433bc2bd13d65edf8
#
_cell.length_a   1.000
_cell.length_b   1.000
_cell.length_c   1.000
_cell.angle_alpha   90.00
_cell.angle_beta   90.00
_cell.angle_gamma   90.00
#
_symmetry.space_group_name_H-M   'P 1'
#
loop_
_entity.id
_entity.type
_entity.pdbx_description
1 polymer ?
#
loop_
_entity_poly.entity_id
_entity_poly.type
_entity_poly.pdbx_seq_one_letter_code
_entity_poly.pdbx_strand_id
1 'polypeptide(L)'
;MRKLPSLLAVTTVFTLMGAGTALAATPAADTTVRSSAAAGTAGSAAGNTVLAPPRGRAAAVANPLYRSGTLPVSSCAPTATRKGSAASFRLYAQKVHACLNTSWTAQFKKARIPFSRPNLRFVTSRITTPCGKWTKGATGVYCGTNRTVYIAITKSNLRDPFDLGLAQLVAHEYAHHVQYVAGILPYYWEQAARSRASVKLLLSRRSELQADCLAGAFLRSAQNRLPVDQDEWDGMIRWTQKNGHKGWPTNDHGKGTSQAYWMQRGFNAGSPSACNTWTAPSSRVS
;
A
#
# COMPACT_ATOMS: atom_id res chain seq x y z
N MET A 1 18.48 42.76 -12.47
CA MET A 1 17.22 42.34 -13.09
C MET A 1 17.48 41.12 -13.94
N ARG A 2 17.23 39.89 -13.43
CA ARG A 2 17.38 38.66 -14.20
C ARG A 2 15.98 38.04 -14.39
N LYS A 3 15.62 37.83 -15.66
CA LYS A 3 14.31 37.32 -16.11
C LYS A 3 14.13 35.86 -15.70
N LEU A 4 12.99 35.52 -15.10
CA LEU A 4 12.53 34.16 -14.87
C LEU A 4 12.04 33.54 -16.19
N PRO A 5 12.32 32.27 -16.48
CA PRO A 5 11.70 31.57 -17.59
C PRO A 5 10.36 30.99 -17.20
N SER A 6 9.42 31.09 -18.13
CA SER A 6 8.03 30.64 -18.07
C SER A 6 7.88 29.13 -17.83
N LEU A 7 7.01 28.77 -16.91
CA LEU A 7 6.54 27.41 -16.69
C LEU A 7 5.56 27.01 -17.79
N LEU A 8 5.95 26.07 -18.63
CA LEU A 8 5.04 25.36 -19.55
C LEU A 8 4.25 24.31 -18.77
N ALA A 9 2.94 24.49 -18.73
CA ALA A 9 2.00 23.49 -18.24
C ALA A 9 1.93 22.32 -19.25
N VAL A 10 2.28 21.12 -18.81
CA VAL A 10 2.08 19.89 -19.59
C VAL A 10 0.73 19.32 -19.23
N THR A 11 -0.24 19.50 -20.13
CA THR A 11 -1.54 18.87 -20.11
C THR A 11 -1.42 17.43 -20.65
N THR A 12 -1.64 16.44 -19.82
CA THR A 12 -1.71 15.02 -20.27
C THR A 12 -3.14 14.71 -20.72
N VAL A 13 -3.31 14.53 -22.02
CA VAL A 13 -4.56 14.05 -22.64
C VAL A 13 -4.61 12.55 -22.54
N PHE A 14 -5.61 12.01 -21.85
CA PHE A 14 -5.96 10.60 -21.91
C PHE A 14 -6.99 10.38 -23.03
N THR A 15 -6.61 9.66 -24.07
CA THR A 15 -7.51 9.18 -25.12
C THR A 15 -8.22 7.91 -24.64
N LEU A 16 -9.54 7.98 -24.48
CA LEU A 16 -10.42 6.82 -24.37
C LEU A 16 -10.76 6.33 -25.79
N MET A 17 -10.41 5.10 -26.11
CA MET A 17 -11.06 4.35 -27.21
C MET A 17 -11.66 3.05 -26.62
N GLY A 18 -12.90 2.78 -26.98
CA GLY A 18 -13.53 1.50 -26.72
C GLY A 18 -15.05 1.54 -26.74
N ALA A 19 -15.63 1.62 -27.94
CA ALA A 19 -17.04 1.33 -28.15
C ALA A 19 -17.25 -0.19 -28.14
N GLY A 20 -18.10 -0.70 -27.29
CA GLY A 20 -18.58 -2.08 -27.27
C GLY A 20 -20.11 -2.10 -27.35
N THR A 21 -20.61 -2.67 -28.41
CA THR A 21 -22.02 -2.83 -28.76
C THR A 21 -22.79 -3.71 -27.77
N ALA A 22 -23.96 -3.23 -27.35
CA ALA A 22 -24.93 -3.98 -26.58
C ALA A 22 -25.69 -4.96 -27.47
N LEU A 23 -25.75 -6.23 -27.08
CA LEU A 23 -26.68 -7.22 -27.58
C LEU A 23 -27.81 -7.42 -26.59
N ALA A 24 -29.02 -7.18 -27.03
CA ALA A 24 -30.24 -7.40 -26.27
C ALA A 24 -30.56 -8.90 -26.22
N ALA A 25 -30.88 -9.44 -25.04
CA ALA A 25 -31.46 -10.77 -24.88
C ALA A 25 -32.89 -10.65 -24.35
N THR A 26 -33.79 -11.30 -25.02
CA THR A 26 -35.24 -11.46 -24.75
C THR A 26 -35.50 -12.37 -23.55
N PRO A 27 -36.63 -12.19 -22.83
CA PRO A 27 -36.99 -13.01 -21.67
C PRO A 27 -37.66 -14.33 -22.08
N ALA A 28 -37.28 -15.42 -21.45
CA ALA A 28 -37.96 -16.71 -21.54
C ALA A 28 -38.72 -17.00 -20.23
N ALA A 29 -39.84 -17.67 -20.42
CA ALA A 29 -40.96 -17.85 -19.51
C ALA A 29 -40.70 -18.67 -18.24
N ASP A 30 -41.53 -18.35 -17.28
CA ASP A 30 -41.86 -18.97 -16.02
C ASP A 30 -42.20 -20.48 -16.12
N THR A 31 -41.62 -21.29 -15.26
CA THR A 31 -42.12 -22.61 -14.91
C THR A 31 -41.97 -22.84 -13.39
N THR A 32 -43.04 -22.66 -12.69
CA THR A 32 -43.23 -23.03 -11.27
C THR A 32 -43.10 -24.55 -11.07
N VAL A 33 -42.10 -24.98 -10.32
CA VAL A 33 -42.07 -26.31 -9.70
C VAL A 33 -42.11 -26.16 -8.19
N ARG A 34 -43.23 -26.55 -7.60
CA ARG A 34 -43.35 -26.75 -6.17
C ARG A 34 -42.49 -27.96 -5.77
N SER A 35 -41.59 -27.77 -4.84
CA SER A 35 -40.89 -28.88 -4.19
C SER A 35 -41.01 -28.74 -2.69
N SER A 36 -41.37 -29.82 -2.05
CA SER A 36 -41.77 -30.01 -0.67
C SER A 36 -40.60 -29.79 0.28
N ALA A 37 -40.88 -29.12 1.42
CA ALA A 37 -39.94 -28.95 2.51
C ALA A 37 -39.65 -30.28 3.22
N ALA A 38 -38.39 -30.69 3.19
CA ALA A 38 -37.84 -31.61 4.17
C ALA A 38 -36.99 -30.80 5.16
N ALA A 39 -37.40 -30.73 6.40
CA ALA A 39 -36.67 -30.12 7.51
C ALA A 39 -35.46 -31.00 7.85
N GLY A 40 -34.32 -30.70 7.24
CA GLY A 40 -33.04 -31.24 7.63
C GLY A 40 -32.36 -30.29 8.60
N THR A 41 -32.07 -30.74 9.82
CA THR A 41 -31.22 -30.06 10.80
C THR A 41 -29.83 -29.85 10.20
N ALA A 42 -29.56 -28.68 9.59
CA ALA A 42 -28.27 -28.33 9.11
C ALA A 42 -27.40 -27.88 10.30
N GLY A 43 -26.55 -28.78 10.75
CA GLY A 43 -25.42 -28.45 11.60
C GLY A 43 -24.57 -27.41 10.91
N SER A 44 -24.49 -26.22 11.50
CA SER A 44 -23.72 -25.07 10.98
C SER A 44 -22.23 -25.38 11.12
N ALA A 45 -21.67 -26.10 10.17
CA ALA A 45 -20.23 -26.06 9.93
C ALA A 45 -19.92 -24.65 9.40
N ALA A 46 -19.37 -23.79 10.25
CA ALA A 46 -18.84 -22.49 9.86
C ALA A 46 -17.66 -22.71 8.90
N GLY A 47 -17.96 -23.01 7.65
CA GLY A 47 -17.00 -23.19 6.59
C GLY A 47 -16.14 -21.93 6.42
N ASN A 48 -14.86 -22.11 6.29
CA ASN A 48 -13.87 -21.07 5.97
C ASN A 48 -14.08 -20.53 4.54
N THR A 49 -15.24 -19.94 4.27
CA THR A 49 -15.54 -19.39 2.96
C THR A 49 -14.66 -18.16 2.74
N VAL A 50 -13.77 -18.25 1.73
CA VAL A 50 -12.97 -17.13 1.27
C VAL A 50 -13.90 -16.14 0.57
N LEU A 51 -13.95 -14.91 1.07
CA LEU A 51 -14.79 -13.85 0.53
C LEU A 51 -14.09 -13.15 -0.63
N ALA A 52 -14.84 -12.68 -1.63
CA ALA A 52 -14.28 -11.75 -2.61
C ALA A 52 -13.83 -10.46 -1.92
N PRO A 53 -12.75 -9.79 -2.38
CA PRO A 53 -12.37 -8.48 -1.85
C PRO A 53 -13.55 -7.52 -1.96
N PRO A 54 -13.80 -6.68 -0.93
CA PRO A 54 -14.86 -5.69 -1.00
C PRO A 54 -14.59 -4.67 -2.13
N ARG A 55 -15.66 -4.11 -2.69
CA ARG A 55 -15.60 -3.13 -3.78
C ARG A 55 -16.20 -1.80 -3.35
N GLY A 56 -15.93 -0.77 -4.14
CA GLY A 56 -16.45 0.56 -3.91
C GLY A 56 -16.02 1.13 -2.54
N ARG A 57 -16.83 2.00 -1.96
CA ARG A 57 -16.53 2.66 -0.68
C ARG A 57 -16.26 1.68 0.47
N ALA A 58 -16.94 0.54 0.49
CA ALA A 58 -16.75 -0.48 1.54
C ALA A 58 -15.32 -1.03 1.57
N ALA A 59 -14.66 -1.13 0.42
CA ALA A 59 -13.25 -1.54 0.36
C ALA A 59 -12.33 -0.61 1.18
N ALA A 60 -12.60 0.69 1.16
CA ALA A 60 -11.79 1.67 1.87
C ALA A 60 -12.20 1.83 3.35
N VAL A 61 -13.50 1.93 3.65
CA VAL A 61 -13.97 2.35 4.99
C VAL A 61 -14.32 1.18 5.92
N ALA A 62 -14.63 0.00 5.39
CA ALA A 62 -15.11 -1.16 6.15
C ALA A 62 -14.38 -2.47 5.76
N ASN A 63 -13.12 -2.35 5.34
CA ASN A 63 -12.34 -3.49 4.88
C ASN A 63 -12.21 -4.58 5.97
N PRO A 64 -12.36 -5.87 5.63
CA PRO A 64 -12.15 -6.97 6.58
C PRO A 64 -10.77 -6.97 7.24
N LEU A 65 -9.73 -6.43 6.57
CA LEU A 65 -8.40 -6.28 7.16
C LEU A 65 -8.41 -5.47 8.46
N TYR A 66 -9.30 -4.48 8.60
CA TYR A 66 -9.37 -3.69 9.83
C TYR A 66 -9.89 -4.49 11.04
N ARG A 67 -10.43 -5.68 10.83
CA ARG A 67 -10.91 -6.59 11.88
C ARG A 67 -10.09 -7.87 11.98
N SER A 68 -8.99 -7.97 11.27
CA SER A 68 -8.16 -9.19 11.23
C SER A 68 -7.16 -9.33 12.40
N GLY A 69 -7.16 -8.36 13.34
CA GLY A 69 -6.28 -8.37 14.51
C GLY A 69 -4.84 -7.98 14.18
N THR A 70 -3.92 -8.25 15.10
CA THR A 70 -2.49 -7.97 14.94
C THR A 70 -1.85 -8.84 13.86
N LEU A 71 -0.81 -8.31 13.21
CA LEU A 71 0.04 -9.12 12.34
C LEU A 71 0.74 -10.21 13.16
N PRO A 72 0.96 -11.40 12.59
CA PRO A 72 1.73 -12.44 13.28
C PRO A 72 3.16 -11.97 13.53
N VAL A 73 3.73 -12.37 14.66
CA VAL A 73 5.15 -12.11 14.95
C VAL A 73 6.01 -12.67 13.81
N SER A 74 6.85 -11.83 13.26
CA SER A 74 7.69 -12.18 12.12
C SER A 74 9.08 -12.64 12.58
N SER A 75 9.55 -13.75 12.02
CA SER A 75 10.94 -14.22 12.16
C SER A 75 11.91 -13.56 11.18
N CYS A 76 11.59 -12.34 10.73
CA CYS A 76 12.36 -11.60 9.75
C CYS A 76 13.73 -11.19 10.32
N ALA A 77 14.80 -11.79 9.83
CA ALA A 77 16.17 -11.48 10.22
C ALA A 77 17.02 -11.28 8.95
N PRO A 78 16.98 -10.10 8.31
CA PRO A 78 17.86 -9.77 7.21
C PRO A 78 19.29 -9.53 7.73
N THR A 79 20.28 -9.88 6.92
CA THR A 79 21.66 -9.46 7.17
C THR A 79 21.82 -7.99 6.86
N ALA A 80 22.45 -7.23 7.74
CA ALA A 80 22.66 -5.78 7.59
C ALA A 80 23.31 -5.41 6.25
N THR A 81 22.95 -4.25 5.73
CA THR A 81 23.56 -3.72 4.51
C THR A 81 25.01 -3.31 4.76
N ARG A 82 25.82 -3.35 3.73
CA ARG A 82 27.23 -2.92 3.78
C ARG A 82 27.42 -1.69 2.90
N LYS A 83 28.10 -0.69 3.44
CA LYS A 83 28.45 0.54 2.70
C LYS A 83 29.05 0.20 1.34
N GLY A 84 28.58 0.85 0.28
CA GLY A 84 29.02 0.67 -1.10
C GLY A 84 28.53 -0.61 -1.78
N SER A 85 27.83 -1.51 -1.09
CA SER A 85 27.45 -2.83 -1.61
C SER A 85 26.00 -2.89 -2.09
N ALA A 86 25.80 -2.78 -3.40
CA ALA A 86 24.48 -3.01 -4.02
C ALA A 86 23.99 -4.46 -3.82
N ALA A 87 24.90 -5.42 -3.68
CA ALA A 87 24.53 -6.82 -3.43
C ALA A 87 23.90 -6.98 -2.04
N SER A 88 24.53 -6.43 -0.97
CA SER A 88 23.96 -6.50 0.38
C SER A 88 22.63 -5.74 0.49
N PHE A 89 22.50 -4.59 -0.17
CA PHE A 89 21.24 -3.85 -0.26
C PHE A 89 20.11 -4.70 -0.86
N ARG A 90 20.39 -5.40 -1.99
CA ARG A 90 19.42 -6.30 -2.61
C ARG A 90 19.03 -7.44 -1.69
N LEU A 91 19.99 -8.11 -1.07
CA LEU A 91 19.75 -9.25 -0.17
C LEU A 91 18.90 -8.83 1.03
N TYR A 92 19.17 -7.66 1.63
CA TYR A 92 18.38 -7.10 2.71
C TYR A 92 16.93 -6.87 2.28
N ALA A 93 16.72 -6.11 1.21
CA ALA A 93 15.39 -5.80 0.71
C ALA A 93 14.60 -7.04 0.25
N GLN A 94 15.26 -8.02 -0.37
CA GLN A 94 14.67 -9.32 -0.73
C GLN A 94 14.20 -10.08 0.51
N LYS A 95 15.00 -10.09 1.58
CA LYS A 95 14.61 -10.75 2.82
C LYS A 95 13.41 -10.06 3.48
N VAL A 96 13.41 -8.73 3.57
CA VAL A 96 12.27 -7.96 4.08
C VAL A 96 11.01 -8.23 3.25
N HIS A 97 11.13 -8.22 1.92
CA HIS A 97 10.01 -8.54 1.02
C HIS A 97 9.47 -9.97 1.22
N ALA A 98 10.34 -10.96 1.43
CA ALA A 98 9.93 -12.34 1.74
C ALA A 98 9.19 -12.43 3.08
N CYS A 99 9.64 -11.68 4.10
CA CYS A 99 8.96 -11.58 5.39
C CYS A 99 7.57 -10.95 5.26
N LEU A 100 7.44 -9.88 4.48
CA LEU A 100 6.16 -9.25 4.16
C LEU A 100 5.20 -10.23 3.47
N ASN A 101 5.70 -11.02 2.51
CA ASN A 101 4.92 -12.07 1.87
C ASN A 101 4.32 -13.05 2.90
N THR A 102 5.10 -13.48 3.87
CA THR A 102 4.65 -14.40 4.92
C THR A 102 3.62 -13.75 5.83
N SER A 103 3.93 -12.55 6.35
CA SER A 103 3.07 -11.84 7.30
C SER A 103 1.71 -11.49 6.66
N TRP A 104 1.71 -10.95 5.45
CA TRP A 104 0.48 -10.54 4.77
C TRP A 104 -0.34 -11.73 4.24
N THR A 105 0.30 -12.83 3.81
CA THR A 105 -0.43 -14.07 3.48
C THR A 105 -1.24 -14.56 4.69
N ALA A 106 -0.63 -14.58 5.88
CA ALA A 106 -1.32 -14.96 7.10
C ALA A 106 -2.43 -13.98 7.50
N GLN A 107 -2.18 -12.66 7.32
CA GLN A 107 -3.14 -11.63 7.67
C GLN A 107 -4.38 -11.65 6.77
N PHE A 108 -4.20 -11.85 5.46
CA PHE A 108 -5.30 -12.01 4.52
C PHE A 108 -6.12 -13.27 4.77
N LYS A 109 -5.46 -14.36 5.18
CA LYS A 109 -6.16 -15.58 5.64
C LYS A 109 -7.07 -15.28 6.83
N LYS A 110 -6.60 -14.52 7.84
CA LYS A 110 -7.45 -14.06 8.97
C LYS A 110 -8.61 -13.19 8.49
N ALA A 111 -8.39 -12.33 7.52
CA ALA A 111 -9.41 -11.47 6.93
C ALA A 111 -10.39 -12.23 5.99
N ARG A 112 -10.11 -13.49 5.67
CA ARG A 112 -10.86 -14.33 4.72
C ARG A 112 -10.97 -13.76 3.31
N ILE A 113 -9.99 -12.98 2.86
CA ILE A 113 -9.89 -12.48 1.48
C ILE A 113 -8.67 -13.09 0.77
N PRO A 114 -8.78 -13.32 -0.56
CA PRO A 114 -7.67 -13.89 -1.33
C PRO A 114 -6.44 -12.99 -1.29
N PHE A 115 -5.26 -13.60 -1.33
CA PHE A 115 -4.00 -12.88 -1.40
C PHE A 115 -3.12 -13.43 -2.52
N SER A 116 -2.51 -12.55 -3.27
CA SER A 116 -1.42 -12.85 -4.19
C SER A 116 -0.19 -12.05 -3.77
N ARG A 117 1.01 -12.60 -3.98
CA ARG A 117 2.27 -11.93 -3.65
C ARG A 117 2.69 -10.99 -4.77
N PRO A 118 3.26 -9.81 -4.48
CA PRO A 118 3.84 -8.95 -5.51
C PRO A 118 5.21 -9.46 -5.95
N ASN A 119 5.62 -9.04 -7.14
CA ASN A 119 7.01 -9.15 -7.55
C ASN A 119 7.87 -8.06 -6.90
N LEU A 120 9.20 -8.29 -6.82
CA LEU A 120 10.17 -7.28 -6.41
C LEU A 120 11.18 -7.06 -7.54
N ARG A 121 11.42 -5.80 -7.89
CA ARG A 121 12.40 -5.42 -8.90
C ARG A 121 13.27 -4.26 -8.40
N PHE A 122 14.57 -4.35 -8.67
CA PHE A 122 15.51 -3.28 -8.38
C PHE A 122 15.85 -2.49 -9.63
N VAL A 123 15.99 -1.18 -9.48
CA VAL A 123 16.39 -0.27 -10.55
C VAL A 123 17.56 0.60 -10.09
N THR A 124 18.45 0.96 -11.00
CA THR A 124 19.61 1.84 -10.71
C THR A 124 19.49 3.20 -11.37
N SER A 125 18.44 3.38 -12.18
CA SER A 125 18.10 4.63 -12.86
C SER A 125 16.59 4.78 -12.93
N ARG A 126 16.12 5.99 -13.25
CA ARG A 126 14.70 6.20 -13.53
C ARG A 126 14.30 5.45 -14.79
N ILE A 127 13.23 4.68 -14.71
CA ILE A 127 12.66 3.90 -15.80
C ILE A 127 11.22 4.32 -16.07
N THR A 128 10.66 3.88 -17.17
CA THR A 128 9.20 3.85 -17.36
C THR A 128 8.70 2.47 -16.95
N THR A 129 7.74 2.44 -16.04
CA THR A 129 7.03 1.22 -15.61
C THR A 129 5.71 1.11 -16.40
N PRO A 130 5.00 -0.02 -16.35
CA PRO A 130 3.64 -0.10 -16.89
C PRO A 130 2.64 0.89 -16.26
N CYS A 131 2.97 1.46 -15.10
CA CYS A 131 2.18 2.49 -14.42
C CYS A 131 2.62 3.92 -14.75
N GLY A 132 3.57 4.11 -15.66
CA GLY A 132 4.05 5.42 -16.10
C GLY A 132 5.52 5.71 -15.77
N LYS A 133 5.93 6.95 -16.00
CA LYS A 133 7.30 7.42 -15.77
C LYS A 133 7.61 7.47 -14.28
N TRP A 134 8.85 7.08 -13.92
CA TRP A 134 9.34 7.14 -12.55
C TRP A 134 9.36 8.59 -12.03
N THR A 135 8.71 8.82 -10.90
CA THR A 135 8.65 10.15 -10.27
C THR A 135 10.03 10.60 -9.78
N LYS A 136 10.40 11.83 -10.06
CA LYS A 136 11.66 12.41 -9.57
C LYS A 136 11.63 12.44 -8.04
N GLY A 137 12.68 11.92 -7.41
CA GLY A 137 12.81 11.86 -5.95
C GLY A 137 12.31 10.57 -5.31
N ALA A 138 11.40 9.82 -5.95
CA ALA A 138 10.97 8.54 -5.44
C ALA A 138 12.12 7.51 -5.38
N THR A 139 12.19 6.75 -4.29
CA THR A 139 13.14 5.64 -4.10
C THR A 139 12.46 4.28 -4.15
N GLY A 140 11.13 4.26 -4.11
CA GLY A 140 10.27 3.11 -4.33
C GLY A 140 9.05 3.49 -5.18
N VAL A 141 8.43 2.50 -5.79
CA VAL A 141 7.14 2.62 -6.50
C VAL A 141 6.48 1.24 -6.54
N TYR A 142 5.24 1.16 -6.10
CA TYR A 142 4.39 0.01 -6.41
C TYR A 142 3.62 0.25 -7.71
N CYS A 143 3.66 -0.70 -8.63
CA CYS A 143 2.86 -0.67 -9.84
C CYS A 143 1.77 -1.76 -9.82
N GLY A 144 0.51 -1.34 -9.74
CA GLY A 144 -0.64 -2.25 -9.68
C GLY A 144 -0.86 -3.03 -10.98
N THR A 145 -0.54 -2.45 -12.14
CA THR A 145 -0.71 -3.07 -13.46
C THR A 145 0.02 -4.41 -13.58
N ASN A 146 1.25 -4.49 -13.05
CA ASN A 146 2.05 -5.72 -13.07
C ASN A 146 2.35 -6.26 -11.68
N ARG A 147 1.72 -5.70 -10.63
CA ARG A 147 1.86 -6.11 -9.22
C ARG A 147 3.33 -6.20 -8.77
N THR A 148 4.10 -5.17 -9.09
CA THR A 148 5.54 -5.15 -8.83
C THR A 148 5.90 -4.00 -7.90
N VAL A 149 6.62 -4.33 -6.83
CA VAL A 149 7.34 -3.37 -5.98
C VAL A 149 8.68 -3.09 -6.64
N TYR A 150 8.94 -1.86 -6.99
CA TYR A 150 10.20 -1.39 -7.54
C TYR A 150 10.97 -0.61 -6.47
N ILE A 151 12.24 -0.95 -6.27
CA ILE A 151 13.12 -0.27 -5.31
C ILE A 151 14.34 0.27 -6.06
N ALA A 152 14.62 1.56 -5.91
CA ALA A 152 15.78 2.20 -6.50
C ALA A 152 17.02 2.00 -5.62
N ILE A 153 18.10 1.53 -6.24
CA ILE A 153 19.43 1.51 -5.64
C ILE A 153 20.13 2.80 -6.05
N THR A 154 20.28 3.73 -5.13
CA THR A 154 20.89 5.03 -5.39
C THR A 154 22.31 5.10 -4.80
N LYS A 155 23.13 6.01 -5.33
CA LYS A 155 24.46 6.29 -4.77
C LYS A 155 24.38 6.71 -3.30
N SER A 156 23.34 7.45 -2.92
CA SER A 156 23.11 7.89 -1.53
C SER A 156 22.86 6.71 -0.61
N ASN A 157 21.92 5.81 -0.97
CA ASN A 157 21.61 4.63 -0.17
C ASN A 157 22.81 3.68 0.02
N LEU A 158 23.69 3.63 -0.98
CA LEU A 158 24.91 2.80 -0.88
C LEU A 158 26.01 3.47 -0.05
N ARG A 159 26.12 4.82 -0.13
CA ARG A 159 27.13 5.55 0.64
C ARG A 159 26.82 5.56 2.13
N ASP A 160 25.56 5.79 2.48
CA ASP A 160 25.09 5.93 3.85
C ASP A 160 23.87 5.01 4.04
N PRO A 161 24.10 3.69 4.21
CA PRO A 161 23.01 2.73 4.37
C PRO A 161 22.29 2.93 5.70
N PHE A 162 20.95 2.90 5.63
CA PHE A 162 20.07 2.98 6.80
C PHE A 162 19.05 1.84 6.70
N ASP A 163 19.31 0.75 7.42
CA ASP A 163 18.60 -0.52 7.29
C ASP A 163 17.13 -0.41 7.68
N LEU A 164 16.83 0.29 8.77
CA LEU A 164 15.44 0.53 9.17
C LEU A 164 14.68 1.36 8.13
N GLY A 165 15.31 2.38 7.55
CA GLY A 165 14.72 3.17 6.48
C GLY A 165 14.48 2.36 5.20
N LEU A 166 15.38 1.42 4.87
CA LEU A 166 15.18 0.51 3.75
C LEU A 166 14.03 -0.47 4.03
N ALA A 167 13.93 -1.00 5.26
CA ALA A 167 12.81 -1.85 5.65
C ALA A 167 11.49 -1.11 5.59
N GLN A 168 11.44 0.15 6.06
CA GLN A 168 10.26 1.02 5.98
C GLN A 168 9.85 1.27 4.51
N LEU A 169 10.80 1.58 3.64
CA LEU A 169 10.54 1.80 2.20
C LEU A 169 9.94 0.55 1.55
N VAL A 170 10.56 -0.62 1.75
CA VAL A 170 10.05 -1.88 1.17
C VAL A 170 8.66 -2.21 1.72
N ALA A 171 8.42 -1.97 3.02
CA ALA A 171 7.13 -2.21 3.64
C ALA A 171 6.05 -1.23 3.17
N HIS A 172 6.40 0.04 2.91
CA HIS A 172 5.50 1.06 2.35
C HIS A 172 5.04 0.68 0.94
N GLU A 173 5.97 0.38 0.04
CA GLU A 173 5.62 -0.04 -1.32
C GLU A 173 4.83 -1.35 -1.34
N TYR A 174 5.17 -2.26 -0.43
CA TYR A 174 4.41 -3.49 -0.23
C TYR A 174 3.00 -3.21 0.29
N ALA A 175 2.81 -2.20 1.15
CA ALA A 175 1.50 -1.81 1.66
C ALA A 175 0.56 -1.32 0.54
N HIS A 176 1.09 -0.69 -0.51
CA HIS A 176 0.30 -0.39 -1.70
C HIS A 176 -0.19 -1.66 -2.41
N HIS A 177 0.60 -2.74 -2.40
CA HIS A 177 0.12 -4.03 -2.89
C HIS A 177 -1.00 -4.59 -2.00
N VAL A 178 -0.85 -4.50 -0.67
CA VAL A 178 -1.91 -4.87 0.28
C VAL A 178 -3.21 -4.11 -0.01
N GLN A 179 -3.12 -2.79 -0.19
CA GLN A 179 -4.27 -1.95 -0.56
C GLN A 179 -4.87 -2.37 -1.91
N TYR A 180 -4.02 -2.72 -2.88
CA TYR A 180 -4.48 -3.17 -4.20
C TYR A 180 -5.30 -4.46 -4.11
N VAL A 181 -4.74 -5.49 -3.47
CA VAL A 181 -5.40 -6.79 -3.32
C VAL A 181 -6.65 -6.70 -2.43
N ALA A 182 -6.64 -5.82 -1.43
CA ALA A 182 -7.79 -5.56 -0.58
C ALA A 182 -8.91 -4.73 -1.24
N GLY A 183 -8.72 -4.26 -2.48
CA GLY A 183 -9.71 -3.44 -3.20
C GLY A 183 -9.67 -1.95 -2.85
N ILE A 184 -8.77 -1.52 -1.97
CA ILE A 184 -8.65 -0.12 -1.51
C ILE A 184 -8.08 0.77 -2.62
N LEU A 185 -6.96 0.38 -3.25
CA LEU A 185 -6.37 1.14 -4.36
C LEU A 185 -7.27 1.20 -5.60
N PRO A 186 -7.94 0.12 -6.04
CA PRO A 186 -8.95 0.20 -7.09
C PRO A 186 -10.04 1.25 -6.80
N TYR A 187 -10.57 1.27 -5.57
CA TYR A 187 -11.51 2.32 -5.15
C TYR A 187 -10.87 3.72 -5.22
N TYR A 188 -9.65 3.89 -4.70
CA TYR A 188 -8.93 5.16 -4.78
C TYR A 188 -8.82 5.65 -6.23
N TRP A 189 -8.34 4.82 -7.15
CA TRP A 189 -8.16 5.20 -8.55
C TRP A 189 -9.48 5.57 -9.23
N GLU A 190 -10.52 4.80 -8.98
CA GLU A 190 -11.86 5.11 -9.52
C GLU A 190 -12.37 6.48 -9.04
N GLN A 191 -12.25 6.75 -7.74
CA GLN A 191 -12.68 8.03 -7.18
C GLN A 191 -11.79 9.19 -7.66
N ALA A 192 -10.47 9.01 -7.69
CA ALA A 192 -9.54 10.02 -8.16
C ALA A 192 -9.78 10.39 -9.63
N ALA A 193 -10.07 9.43 -10.49
CA ALA A 193 -10.34 9.68 -11.91
C ALA A 193 -11.52 10.65 -12.13
N ARG A 194 -12.52 10.62 -11.23
CA ARG A 194 -13.76 11.42 -11.33
C ARG A 194 -13.73 12.68 -10.45
N SER A 195 -12.63 12.95 -9.75
CA SER A 195 -12.56 14.02 -8.75
C SER A 195 -11.80 15.24 -9.24
N ARG A 196 -12.14 16.42 -8.72
CA ARG A 196 -11.33 17.64 -8.85
C ARG A 196 -9.99 17.50 -8.12
N ALA A 197 -9.00 18.32 -8.47
CA ALA A 197 -7.63 18.24 -8.00
C ALA A 197 -7.49 18.19 -6.46
N SER A 198 -8.22 19.03 -5.73
CA SER A 198 -8.18 19.06 -4.25
C SER A 198 -8.65 17.75 -3.62
N VAL A 199 -9.68 17.11 -4.21
CA VAL A 199 -10.20 15.82 -3.75
C VAL A 199 -9.22 14.70 -4.10
N LYS A 200 -8.60 14.74 -5.30
CA LYS A 200 -7.53 13.80 -5.69
C LYS A 200 -6.40 13.81 -4.68
N LEU A 201 -5.91 14.99 -4.28
CA LEU A 201 -4.86 15.13 -3.27
C LEU A 201 -5.29 14.55 -1.91
N LEU A 202 -6.53 14.77 -1.48
CA LEU A 202 -7.03 14.18 -0.24
C LEU A 202 -7.07 12.64 -0.30
N LEU A 203 -7.55 12.09 -1.41
CA LEU A 203 -7.62 10.64 -1.62
C LEU A 203 -6.21 10.03 -1.69
N SER A 204 -5.26 10.72 -2.35
CA SER A 204 -3.85 10.33 -2.37
C SER A 204 -3.28 10.27 -0.95
N ARG A 205 -3.41 11.34 -0.18
CA ARG A 205 -2.95 11.36 1.21
C ARG A 205 -3.53 10.23 2.06
N ARG A 206 -4.81 9.90 1.89
CA ARG A 206 -5.43 8.75 2.60
C ARG A 206 -4.74 7.43 2.24
N SER A 207 -4.41 7.23 0.96
CA SER A 207 -3.71 6.05 0.49
C SER A 207 -2.28 5.98 1.02
N GLU A 208 -1.52 7.06 0.87
CA GLU A 208 -0.11 7.12 1.29
C GLU A 208 0.06 6.96 2.81
N LEU A 209 -0.72 7.71 3.58
CA LEU A 209 -0.68 7.62 5.05
C LEU A 209 -1.16 6.27 5.58
N GLN A 210 -2.06 5.60 4.85
CA GLN A 210 -2.40 4.22 5.17
C GLN A 210 -1.25 3.26 4.88
N ALA A 211 -0.51 3.46 3.79
CA ALA A 211 0.67 2.66 3.48
C ALA A 211 1.76 2.84 4.55
N ASP A 212 2.00 4.06 5.00
CA ASP A 212 2.89 4.35 6.14
C ASP A 212 2.46 3.62 7.42
N CYS A 213 1.18 3.62 7.73
CA CYS A 213 0.65 2.94 8.91
C CYS A 213 0.78 1.42 8.81
N LEU A 214 0.45 0.83 7.67
CA LEU A 214 0.58 -0.61 7.44
C LEU A 214 2.04 -1.06 7.47
N ALA A 215 2.97 -0.24 6.95
CA ALA A 215 4.40 -0.47 7.06
C ALA A 215 4.86 -0.44 8.53
N GLY A 216 4.42 0.54 9.31
CA GLY A 216 4.67 0.60 10.76
C GLY A 216 4.15 -0.65 11.49
N ALA A 217 2.95 -1.12 11.15
CA ALA A 217 2.38 -2.33 11.74
C ALA A 217 3.22 -3.59 11.44
N PHE A 218 3.77 -3.69 10.23
CA PHE A 218 4.70 -4.78 9.90
C PHE A 218 6.01 -4.67 10.69
N LEU A 219 6.62 -3.48 10.76
CA LEU A 219 7.85 -3.27 11.51
C LEU A 219 7.68 -3.63 12.99
N ARG A 220 6.54 -3.31 13.59
CA ARG A 220 6.20 -3.78 14.94
C ARG A 220 6.20 -5.30 15.05
N SER A 221 5.59 -6.00 14.09
CA SER A 221 5.53 -7.46 14.09
C SER A 221 6.90 -8.12 13.94
N ALA A 222 7.85 -7.43 13.33
CA ALA A 222 9.20 -7.91 13.03
C ALA A 222 10.28 -7.39 14.01
N GLN A 223 9.94 -6.50 14.95
CA GLN A 223 10.90 -5.74 15.77
C GLN A 223 11.94 -6.59 16.55
N ASN A 224 11.58 -7.82 16.93
CA ASN A 224 12.48 -8.69 17.70
C ASN A 224 13.56 -9.37 16.84
N ARG A 225 13.44 -9.35 15.53
CA ARG A 225 14.31 -10.04 14.58
C ARG A 225 14.87 -9.14 13.48
N LEU A 226 14.03 -8.23 12.99
CA LEU A 226 14.52 -7.06 12.27
C LEU A 226 15.00 -6.12 13.37
N PRO A 227 16.28 -5.78 13.45
CA PRO A 227 16.76 -4.90 14.52
C PRO A 227 16.13 -3.51 14.34
N VAL A 228 14.97 -3.33 14.96
CA VAL A 228 14.34 -2.03 15.12
C VAL A 228 14.81 -1.50 16.46
N ASP A 229 15.93 -0.80 16.44
CA ASP A 229 16.40 -0.04 17.59
C ASP A 229 15.41 1.08 17.89
N GLN A 230 15.05 1.27 19.18
CA GLN A 230 14.04 2.26 19.58
C GLN A 230 14.52 3.69 19.26
N ASP A 231 15.80 3.98 19.48
CA ASP A 231 16.35 5.32 19.22
C ASP A 231 16.38 5.62 17.70
N GLU A 232 16.69 4.61 16.87
CA GLU A 232 16.61 4.72 15.40
C GLU A 232 15.17 4.94 14.95
N TRP A 233 14.20 4.19 15.51
CA TRP A 233 12.79 4.37 15.22
C TRP A 233 12.34 5.79 15.58
N ASP A 234 12.61 6.23 16.78
CA ASP A 234 12.23 7.57 17.26
C ASP A 234 12.93 8.66 16.43
N GLY A 235 14.17 8.43 16.05
CA GLY A 235 14.93 9.29 15.14
C GLY A 235 14.26 9.42 13.77
N MET A 236 13.84 8.30 13.19
CA MET A 236 13.13 8.26 11.92
C MET A 236 11.77 8.98 12.00
N ILE A 237 11.02 8.78 13.09
CA ILE A 237 9.73 9.47 13.31
C ILE A 237 9.95 10.98 13.44
N ARG A 238 10.91 11.44 14.22
CA ARG A 238 11.25 12.88 14.35
C ARG A 238 11.69 13.47 13.01
N TRP A 239 12.53 12.75 12.26
CA TRP A 239 12.98 13.19 10.95
C TRP A 239 11.80 13.30 9.96
N THR A 240 10.92 12.30 9.90
CA THR A 240 9.73 12.30 9.05
C THR A 240 8.80 13.44 9.41
N GLN A 241 8.55 13.68 10.70
CA GLN A 241 7.73 14.81 11.18
C GLN A 241 8.23 16.15 10.64
N LYS A 242 9.54 16.36 10.62
CA LYS A 242 10.18 17.61 10.19
C LYS A 242 10.34 17.73 8.67
N ASN A 243 10.55 16.62 7.97
CA ASN A 243 11.05 16.62 6.60
C ASN A 243 10.18 15.84 5.60
N GLY A 244 9.26 14.98 6.03
CA GLY A 244 8.54 14.05 5.16
C GLY A 244 7.82 14.71 3.99
N HIS A 245 7.33 15.94 4.17
CA HIS A 245 6.68 16.71 3.09
C HIS A 245 7.65 17.32 2.07
N LYS A 246 8.95 17.44 2.40
CA LYS A 246 9.94 18.16 1.57
C LYS A 246 10.42 17.36 0.36
N GLY A 247 10.21 16.05 0.37
CA GLY A 247 10.61 15.17 -0.73
C GLY A 247 9.68 15.25 -1.95
N TRP A 248 8.50 15.85 -1.82
CA TRP A 248 7.45 15.80 -2.82
C TRP A 248 7.09 17.18 -3.37
N PRO A 249 6.90 17.32 -4.70
CA PRO A 249 6.53 18.61 -5.31
C PRO A 249 5.10 19.05 -4.96
N THR A 250 4.26 18.10 -4.54
CA THR A 250 2.88 18.33 -4.12
C THR A 250 2.61 17.63 -2.78
N ASN A 251 1.63 18.10 -2.01
CA ASN A 251 1.25 17.48 -0.75
C ASN A 251 0.30 16.27 -0.99
N ASP A 252 0.76 15.31 -1.74
CA ASP A 252 0.03 14.07 -2.06
C ASP A 252 0.29 12.94 -1.04
N HIS A 253 1.42 12.99 -0.33
CA HIS A 253 1.78 12.07 0.75
C HIS A 253 1.39 12.58 2.16
N GLY A 254 0.85 13.78 2.26
CA GLY A 254 0.52 14.42 3.54
C GLY A 254 1.72 15.16 4.16
N LYS A 255 1.40 16.01 5.14
CA LYS A 255 2.44 16.70 5.93
C LYS A 255 3.28 15.70 6.71
N GLY A 256 4.55 16.03 6.97
CA GLY A 256 5.43 15.18 7.77
C GLY A 256 4.85 14.82 9.14
N THR A 257 4.08 15.72 9.77
CA THR A 257 3.34 15.45 11.01
C THR A 257 2.29 14.36 10.86
N SER A 258 1.57 14.33 9.73
CA SER A 258 0.59 13.28 9.44
C SER A 258 1.27 11.94 9.12
N GLN A 259 2.35 11.96 8.32
CA GLN A 259 3.16 10.78 8.03
C GLN A 259 3.70 10.14 9.32
N ALA A 260 4.40 10.93 10.15
CA ALA A 260 4.94 10.46 11.44
C ALA A 260 3.84 9.91 12.36
N TYR A 261 2.69 10.57 12.43
CA TYR A 261 1.54 10.12 13.22
C TYR A 261 1.05 8.73 12.77
N TRP A 262 0.87 8.52 11.46
CA TRP A 262 0.35 7.25 10.97
C TRP A 262 1.39 6.13 11.04
N MET A 263 2.67 6.40 10.78
CA MET A 263 3.76 5.45 10.99
C MET A 263 3.78 4.97 12.45
N GLN A 264 3.80 5.90 13.41
CA GLN A 264 3.83 5.60 14.84
C GLN A 264 2.56 4.87 15.30
N ARG A 265 1.39 5.26 14.77
CA ARG A 265 0.12 4.60 15.09
C ARG A 265 0.11 3.14 14.64
N GLY A 266 0.61 2.87 13.43
CA GLY A 266 0.75 1.50 12.92
C GLY A 266 1.72 0.67 13.76
N PHE A 267 2.88 1.23 14.07
CA PHE A 267 3.89 0.58 14.90
C PHE A 267 3.36 0.25 16.31
N ASN A 268 2.72 1.20 16.98
CA ASN A 268 2.17 0.96 18.32
C ASN A 268 1.11 -0.15 18.34
N ALA A 269 0.28 -0.21 17.30
CA ALA A 269 -0.83 -1.16 17.25
C ALA A 269 -0.43 -2.55 16.72
N GLY A 270 0.57 -2.64 15.83
CA GLY A 270 0.92 -3.87 15.12
C GLY A 270 -0.24 -4.49 14.32
N SER A 271 -1.22 -3.67 13.92
CA SER A 271 -2.51 -4.15 13.38
C SER A 271 -3.05 -3.23 12.29
N PRO A 272 -3.63 -3.77 11.20
CA PRO A 272 -4.34 -2.98 10.20
C PRO A 272 -5.55 -2.20 10.75
N SER A 273 -6.09 -2.59 11.90
CA SER A 273 -7.22 -1.91 12.54
C SER A 273 -6.93 -0.44 12.86
N ALA A 274 -5.67 -0.12 13.15
CA ALA A 274 -5.22 1.24 13.44
C ALA A 274 -5.08 2.10 12.17
N CYS A 275 -5.08 1.49 10.97
CA CYS A 275 -4.67 2.12 9.72
C CYS A 275 -5.85 2.58 8.83
N ASN A 276 -7.04 2.76 9.39
CA ASN A 276 -8.17 3.24 8.61
C ASN A 276 -8.12 4.77 8.42
N THR A 277 -7.30 5.23 7.48
CA THR A 277 -7.19 6.65 7.09
C THR A 277 -8.43 7.15 6.35
N TRP A 278 -9.27 6.26 5.82
CA TRP A 278 -10.43 6.59 5.00
C TRP A 278 -11.59 7.15 5.82
N THR A 279 -11.67 6.81 7.09
CA THR A 279 -12.67 7.36 8.05
C THR A 279 -12.06 8.43 8.97
N ALA A 280 -10.75 8.66 8.90
CA ALA A 280 -10.08 9.65 9.72
C ALA A 280 -10.50 11.08 9.35
N PRO A 281 -10.55 12.03 10.31
CA PRO A 281 -10.82 13.43 10.03
C PRO A 281 -9.72 14.03 9.14
N SER A 282 -10.08 15.05 8.36
CA SER A 282 -9.17 15.68 7.40
C SER A 282 -7.89 16.26 8.04
N SER A 283 -7.98 16.71 9.29
CA SER A 283 -6.82 17.19 10.06
C SER A 283 -5.76 16.12 10.29
N ARG A 284 -6.11 14.84 10.27
CA ARG A 284 -5.18 13.71 10.41
C ARG A 284 -4.64 13.19 9.08
N VAL A 285 -5.13 13.72 7.96
CA VAL A 285 -4.71 13.36 6.61
C VAL A 285 -4.37 14.60 5.77
N SER A 286 -3.82 15.63 6.42
CA SER A 286 -3.48 16.94 5.84
C SER A 286 -2.07 16.99 5.29
#